data_9db7c7c95e486dc27e3ccad144c546d7
#
_entry.id   9db7c7c95e486dc27e3ccad144c546d7
#
_cell.length_a   1.000
_cell.length_b   1.000
_cell.length_c   1.000
_cell.angle_alpha   90.00
_cell.angle_beta   90.00
_cell.angle_gamma   90.00
#
_symmetry.space_group_name_H-M   'P 1'
#
loop_
_entity.id
_entity.type
_entity.pdbx_description
1 polymer ?
#
loop_
_entity_poly.entity_id
_entity_poly.type
_entity_poly.pdbx_seq_one_letter_code
_entity_poly.pdbx_strand_id
1 'polypeptide(L)'
;NLDLKMAIARVDQARAVLGYNRANMGPFIDYSARARASDVRDNASESGVAFTANSFALLGNVYWEIDLWGKLRHANRAAFAELVATDEARKGVYISLVAQIAELYFQLRGLDERLVITRQTNESRKEFLRIITLRFKQGEVAELDKLQAENLAAASEVQLYSLEREIINIENAINVLLGQPYSPITRGLLNNQQQLPLDIPNGLPSELLERRPDIRSAEQQLIAQTEQVGVAVAMRFPSLS
;
A
#
# COMPACT_ATOMS: atom_id res chain seq x y z
N ASN A 1 -7.85 3.07 3.09
CA ASN A 1 -6.63 3.27 2.30
C ASN A 1 -6.41 2.13 1.32
N LEU A 2 -6.06 2.47 0.06
CA LEU A 2 -5.87 1.50 -1.02
C LEU A 2 -4.55 0.74 -0.89
N ASP A 3 -3.49 1.40 -0.44
CA ASP A 3 -2.17 0.78 -0.29
C ASP A 3 -2.19 -0.34 0.74
N LEU A 4 -2.90 -0.12 1.86
CA LEU A 4 -3.08 -1.16 2.87
C LEU A 4 -3.92 -2.33 2.33
N LYS A 5 -4.97 -2.07 1.53
CA LYS A 5 -5.75 -3.13 0.87
C LYS A 5 -4.90 -3.93 -0.12
N MET A 6 -4.04 -3.26 -0.90
CA MET A 6 -3.08 -3.94 -1.78
C MET A 6 -2.08 -4.80 -0.99
N ALA A 7 -1.56 -4.29 0.12
CA ALA A 7 -0.65 -5.08 0.96
C ALA A 7 -1.33 -6.32 1.55
N ILE A 8 -2.59 -6.23 1.98
CA ILE A 8 -3.39 -7.37 2.45
C ILE A 8 -3.60 -8.38 1.31
N ALA A 9 -3.99 -7.92 0.12
CA ALA A 9 -4.20 -8.79 -1.03
C ALA A 9 -2.91 -9.54 -1.44
N ARG A 10 -1.72 -8.92 -1.30
CA ARG A 10 -0.42 -9.59 -1.51
C ARG A 10 -0.17 -10.70 -0.50
N VAL A 11 -0.56 -10.52 0.76
CA VAL A 11 -0.48 -11.59 1.78
C VAL A 11 -1.41 -12.74 1.41
N ASP A 12 -2.63 -12.47 0.94
CA ASP A 12 -3.56 -13.51 0.51
C ASP A 12 -3.06 -14.24 -0.74
N GLN A 13 -2.42 -13.54 -1.67
CA GLN A 13 -1.73 -14.13 -2.82
C GLN A 13 -0.60 -15.08 -2.37
N ALA A 14 0.27 -14.63 -1.46
CA ALA A 14 1.36 -15.47 -0.94
C ALA A 14 0.82 -16.70 -0.20
N ARG A 15 -0.29 -16.55 0.53
CA ARG A 15 -0.99 -17.67 1.20
C ARG A 15 -1.54 -18.68 0.18
N ALA A 16 -2.09 -18.22 -0.93
CA ALA A 16 -2.56 -19.10 -2.00
C ALA A 16 -1.40 -19.86 -2.67
N VAL A 17 -0.25 -19.20 -2.87
CA VAL A 17 0.97 -19.84 -3.39
C VAL A 17 1.49 -20.90 -2.43
N LEU A 18 1.48 -20.65 -1.11
CA LEU A 18 1.81 -21.65 -0.12
C LEU A 18 0.84 -22.83 -0.18
N GLY A 19 -0.48 -22.58 -0.32
CA GLY A 19 -1.49 -23.61 -0.50
C GLY A 19 -1.24 -24.48 -1.72
N TYR A 20 -0.87 -23.87 -2.84
CA TYR A 20 -0.47 -24.59 -4.07
C TYR A 20 0.75 -25.49 -3.85
N ASN A 21 1.83 -24.96 -3.25
CA ASN A 21 3.02 -25.75 -2.96
C ASN A 21 2.73 -26.91 -1.99
N ARG A 22 1.85 -26.69 -1.01
CA ARG A 22 1.42 -27.73 -0.09
C ARG A 22 0.58 -28.82 -0.78
N ALA A 23 -0.28 -28.44 -1.71
CA ALA A 23 -1.08 -29.38 -2.50
C ALA A 23 -0.19 -30.30 -3.37
N ASN A 24 0.90 -29.77 -3.92
CA ASN A 24 1.85 -30.54 -4.72
C ASN A 24 2.61 -31.63 -3.91
N MET A 25 2.58 -31.60 -2.59
CA MET A 25 3.15 -32.66 -1.73
C MET A 25 2.27 -33.90 -1.63
N GLY A 26 1.00 -33.80 -2.03
CA GLY A 26 0.05 -34.90 -2.01
C GLY A 26 -0.22 -35.48 -3.41
N PRO A 27 -0.99 -36.58 -3.49
CA PRO A 27 -1.43 -37.13 -4.76
C PRO A 27 -2.39 -36.17 -5.48
N PHE A 28 -2.17 -35.99 -6.78
CA PHE A 28 -3.08 -35.31 -7.69
C PHE A 28 -3.96 -36.32 -8.41
N ILE A 29 -5.27 -36.14 -8.34
CA ILE A 29 -6.26 -37.01 -8.97
C ILE A 29 -6.95 -36.22 -10.07
N ASP A 30 -6.81 -36.70 -11.30
CA ASP A 30 -7.48 -36.14 -12.46
C ASP A 30 -8.48 -37.17 -13.04
N TYR A 31 -9.62 -36.71 -13.51
CA TYR A 31 -10.57 -37.52 -14.23
C TYR A 31 -10.97 -36.83 -15.53
N SER A 32 -11.08 -37.62 -16.60
CA SER A 32 -11.53 -37.14 -17.88
C SER A 32 -12.63 -38.07 -18.44
N ALA A 33 -13.70 -37.45 -18.92
CA ALA A 33 -14.74 -38.12 -19.67
C ALA A 33 -14.66 -37.67 -21.11
N ARG A 34 -14.63 -38.60 -22.04
CA ARG A 34 -14.59 -38.32 -23.48
C ARG A 34 -15.66 -39.12 -24.19
N ALA A 35 -16.48 -38.45 -24.94
CA ALA A 35 -17.39 -39.05 -25.90
C ALA A 35 -16.95 -38.68 -27.32
N ARG A 36 -16.80 -39.67 -28.19
CA ARG A 36 -16.42 -39.49 -29.58
C ARG A 36 -17.34 -40.26 -30.48
N ALA A 37 -17.94 -39.59 -31.44
CA ALA A 37 -18.64 -40.17 -32.56
C ALA A 37 -17.70 -40.08 -33.79
N SER A 38 -17.50 -41.15 -34.51
CA SER A 38 -16.69 -41.17 -35.72
C SER A 38 -17.35 -42.02 -36.76
N ASP A 39 -17.45 -41.47 -37.97
CA ASP A 39 -17.89 -42.24 -39.15
C ASP A 39 -16.66 -42.96 -39.71
N VAL A 40 -16.71 -44.29 -39.64
CA VAL A 40 -15.65 -45.15 -40.19
C VAL A 40 -16.16 -45.67 -41.53
N ARG A 41 -15.43 -45.35 -42.59
CA ARG A 41 -15.61 -45.96 -43.93
C ARG A 41 -14.56 -47.03 -44.10
N ASP A 42 -14.99 -48.26 -44.23
CA ASP A 42 -14.09 -49.32 -44.62
C ASP A 42 -13.86 -49.29 -46.15
N ASN A 43 -12.74 -48.70 -46.56
CA ASN A 43 -12.35 -48.62 -47.97
C ASN A 43 -11.72 -49.95 -48.49
N ALA A 44 -11.61 -50.96 -47.63
CA ALA A 44 -10.98 -52.26 -47.99
C ALA A 44 -12.00 -53.31 -48.43
N SER A 45 -13.30 -53.09 -48.22
CA SER A 45 -14.37 -54.00 -48.69
C SER A 45 -15.10 -53.38 -49.88
N GLU A 46 -15.33 -54.22 -50.95
CA GLU A 46 -16.08 -53.83 -52.17
C GLU A 46 -17.51 -53.35 -51.92
N SER A 47 -18.05 -53.52 -50.71
CA SER A 47 -19.41 -53.17 -50.31
C SER A 47 -19.53 -51.81 -49.58
N GLY A 48 -18.46 -51.08 -49.35
CA GLY A 48 -18.46 -49.68 -48.90
C GLY A 48 -19.35 -49.39 -47.67
N VAL A 49 -19.36 -50.29 -46.67
CA VAL A 49 -20.24 -50.11 -45.52
C VAL A 49 -19.67 -49.00 -44.62
N ALA A 50 -20.42 -47.89 -44.54
CA ALA A 50 -20.13 -46.85 -43.59
C ALA A 50 -20.92 -47.16 -42.29
N PHE A 51 -20.22 -47.19 -41.18
CA PHE A 51 -20.85 -47.31 -39.87
C PHE A 51 -20.34 -46.21 -38.91
N THR A 52 -21.24 -45.69 -38.10
CA THR A 52 -20.91 -44.71 -37.06
C THR A 52 -20.46 -45.47 -35.80
N ALA A 53 -19.20 -45.25 -35.41
CA ALA A 53 -18.67 -45.80 -34.17
C ALA A 53 -18.74 -44.72 -33.08
N ASN A 54 -19.45 -45.03 -32.00
CA ASN A 54 -19.50 -44.21 -30.80
C ASN A 54 -18.58 -44.82 -29.75
N SER A 55 -17.64 -44.02 -29.27
CA SER A 55 -16.77 -44.44 -28.15
C SER A 55 -16.96 -43.54 -26.95
N PHE A 56 -17.08 -44.14 -25.79
CA PHE A 56 -17.15 -43.44 -24.51
C PHE A 56 -15.95 -43.93 -23.68
N ALA A 57 -15.18 -42.99 -23.15
CA ALA A 57 -14.07 -43.27 -22.26
C ALA A 57 -14.21 -42.44 -20.99
N LEU A 58 -14.09 -43.10 -19.86
CA LEU A 58 -13.92 -42.48 -18.55
C LEU A 58 -12.56 -42.92 -18.02
N LEU A 59 -11.68 -41.96 -17.78
CA LEU A 59 -10.33 -42.22 -17.31
C LEU A 59 -10.13 -41.47 -16.00
N GLY A 60 -9.57 -42.15 -15.01
CA GLY A 60 -9.04 -41.58 -13.78
C GLY A 60 -7.54 -41.77 -13.74
N ASN A 61 -6.80 -40.67 -13.53
CA ASN A 61 -5.36 -40.70 -13.40
C ASN A 61 -4.98 -40.25 -11.99
N VAL A 62 -4.04 -40.93 -11.38
CA VAL A 62 -3.44 -40.54 -10.09
C VAL A 62 -1.98 -40.27 -10.36
N TYR A 63 -1.54 -39.06 -10.02
CA TYR A 63 -0.14 -38.68 -10.15
C TYR A 63 0.37 -38.22 -8.78
N TRP A 64 1.50 -38.75 -8.33
CA TRP A 64 2.12 -38.37 -7.07
C TRP A 64 3.64 -38.46 -7.16
N GLU A 65 4.30 -37.31 -6.95
CA GLU A 65 5.76 -37.27 -6.84
C GLU A 65 6.19 -37.57 -5.41
N ILE A 66 6.96 -38.68 -5.22
CA ILE A 66 7.50 -39.06 -3.91
C ILE A 66 8.71 -38.16 -3.61
N ASP A 67 8.59 -37.30 -2.59
CA ASP A 67 9.64 -36.32 -2.25
C ASP A 67 10.80 -36.97 -1.44
N LEU A 68 11.60 -37.80 -2.08
CA LEU A 68 12.76 -38.44 -1.44
C LEU A 68 13.87 -37.44 -1.14
N TRP A 69 14.13 -36.53 -2.07
CA TRP A 69 15.23 -35.59 -2.01
C TRP A 69 14.86 -34.24 -1.35
N GLY A 70 13.63 -34.09 -0.94
CA GLY A 70 13.14 -32.88 -0.25
C GLY A 70 12.83 -31.71 -1.15
N LYS A 71 12.73 -31.88 -2.48
CA LYS A 71 12.40 -30.81 -3.43
C LYS A 71 11.10 -30.11 -3.07
N LEU A 72 10.02 -30.86 -2.87
CA LEU A 72 8.71 -30.32 -2.54
C LEU A 72 8.67 -29.73 -1.13
N ARG A 73 9.36 -30.35 -0.17
CA ARG A 73 9.49 -29.81 1.20
C ARG A 73 10.24 -28.48 1.22
N HIS A 74 11.35 -28.37 0.49
CA HIS A 74 12.08 -27.11 0.36
C HIS A 74 11.24 -26.04 -0.34
N ALA A 75 10.54 -26.38 -1.44
CA ALA A 75 9.64 -25.46 -2.11
C ALA A 75 8.51 -24.94 -1.19
N ASN A 76 7.93 -25.81 -0.37
CA ASN A 76 6.91 -25.43 0.60
C ASN A 76 7.48 -24.51 1.72
N ARG A 77 8.71 -24.79 2.22
CA ARG A 77 9.38 -23.93 3.21
C ARG A 77 9.73 -22.57 2.62
N ALA A 78 10.20 -22.52 1.37
CA ALA A 78 10.46 -21.28 0.66
C ALA A 78 9.18 -20.44 0.54
N ALA A 79 8.07 -21.04 0.12
CA ALA A 79 6.78 -20.37 0.02
C ALA A 79 6.24 -19.89 1.38
N PHE A 80 6.49 -20.64 2.46
CA PHE A 80 6.13 -20.23 3.81
C PHE A 80 6.95 -19.01 4.27
N ALA A 81 8.26 -19.02 4.05
CA ALA A 81 9.12 -17.89 4.38
C ALA A 81 8.72 -16.63 3.58
N GLU A 82 8.37 -16.77 2.30
CA GLU A 82 7.87 -15.68 1.46
C GLU A 82 6.54 -15.12 1.96
N LEU A 83 5.63 -15.98 2.44
CA LEU A 83 4.39 -15.52 3.09
C LEU A 83 4.70 -14.69 4.34
N VAL A 84 5.62 -15.13 5.20
CA VAL A 84 6.01 -14.37 6.41
C VAL A 84 6.68 -13.05 6.02
N ALA A 85 7.57 -13.05 5.02
CA ALA A 85 8.20 -11.85 4.49
C ALA A 85 7.17 -10.81 4.00
N THR A 86 6.15 -11.28 3.28
CA THR A 86 5.06 -10.44 2.75
C THR A 86 4.18 -9.88 3.89
N ASP A 87 3.92 -10.64 4.96
CA ASP A 87 3.19 -10.14 6.13
C ASP A 87 3.98 -9.06 6.89
N GLU A 88 5.30 -9.24 7.06
CA GLU A 88 6.15 -8.22 7.64
C GLU A 88 6.19 -6.95 6.75
N ALA A 89 6.27 -7.09 5.43
CA ALA A 89 6.18 -5.97 4.50
C ALA A 89 4.83 -5.21 4.65
N ARG A 90 3.72 -5.91 4.85
CA ARG A 90 2.40 -5.30 5.15
C ARG A 90 2.44 -4.45 6.43
N LYS A 91 3.13 -4.94 7.48
CA LYS A 91 3.32 -4.17 8.73
C LYS A 91 4.12 -2.89 8.46
N GLY A 92 5.14 -2.95 7.59
CA GLY A 92 5.90 -1.79 7.13
C GLY A 92 5.02 -0.74 6.45
N VAL A 93 4.13 -1.16 5.56
CA VAL A 93 3.14 -0.26 4.91
C VAL A 93 2.23 0.40 5.95
N TYR A 94 1.77 -0.35 6.94
CA TYR A 94 0.93 0.20 8.02
C TYR A 94 1.67 1.28 8.82
N ILE A 95 2.91 1.03 9.22
CA ILE A 95 3.72 2.00 9.97
C ILE A 95 3.95 3.26 9.13
N SER A 96 4.31 3.13 7.85
CA SER A 96 4.49 4.26 6.95
C SER A 96 3.22 5.08 6.79
N LEU A 97 2.06 4.44 6.67
CA LEU A 97 0.77 5.11 6.57
C LEU A 97 0.46 5.93 7.83
N VAL A 98 0.68 5.35 9.01
CA VAL A 98 0.47 6.04 10.30
C VAL A 98 1.40 7.24 10.42
N ALA A 99 2.68 7.09 10.04
CA ALA A 99 3.65 8.17 10.06
C ALA A 99 3.26 9.33 9.12
N GLN A 100 2.84 9.03 7.89
CA GLN A 100 2.39 10.04 6.93
C GLN A 100 1.14 10.80 7.41
N ILE A 101 0.16 10.09 7.99
CA ILE A 101 -1.03 10.73 8.55
C ILE A 101 -0.65 11.64 9.71
N ALA A 102 0.25 11.20 10.59
CA ALA A 102 0.72 12.01 11.71
C ALA A 102 1.46 13.27 11.23
N GLU A 103 2.34 13.14 10.24
CA GLU A 103 3.06 14.26 9.65
C GLU A 103 2.10 15.31 9.06
N LEU A 104 1.16 14.88 8.22
CA LEU A 104 0.16 15.79 7.65
C LEU A 104 -0.73 16.42 8.72
N TYR A 105 -1.06 15.70 9.77
CA TYR A 105 -1.84 16.23 10.87
C TYR A 105 -1.09 17.34 11.63
N PHE A 106 0.20 17.16 11.92
CA PHE A 106 1.01 18.20 12.56
C PHE A 106 1.22 19.40 11.63
N GLN A 107 1.39 19.19 10.32
CA GLN A 107 1.43 20.27 9.34
C GLN A 107 0.11 21.06 9.35
N LEU A 108 -1.02 20.38 9.36
CA LEU A 108 -2.34 20.99 9.45
C LEU A 108 -2.48 21.87 10.68
N ARG A 109 -2.03 21.37 11.86
CA ARG A 109 -2.08 22.14 13.10
C ARG A 109 -1.20 23.39 13.04
N GLY A 110 -0.02 23.28 12.43
CA GLY A 110 0.86 24.46 12.22
C GLY A 110 0.25 25.51 11.27
N LEU A 111 -0.46 25.06 10.23
CA LEU A 111 -1.19 25.97 9.33
C LEU A 111 -2.36 26.66 10.03
N ASP A 112 -3.11 25.94 10.88
CA ASP A 112 -4.21 26.53 11.67
C ASP A 112 -3.68 27.65 12.58
N GLU A 113 -2.54 27.48 13.25
CA GLU A 113 -1.92 28.50 14.09
C GLU A 113 -1.46 29.71 13.25
N ARG A 114 -0.81 29.44 12.12
CA ARG A 114 -0.41 30.50 11.17
C ARG A 114 -1.62 31.28 10.64
N LEU A 115 -2.74 30.60 10.37
CA LEU A 115 -3.96 31.22 9.91
C LEU A 115 -4.51 32.22 10.94
N VAL A 116 -4.51 31.85 12.23
CA VAL A 116 -4.94 32.75 13.31
C VAL A 116 -4.10 34.02 13.33
N ILE A 117 -2.76 33.88 13.29
CA ILE A 117 -1.82 35.02 13.28
C ILE A 117 -2.03 35.89 12.03
N THR A 118 -2.19 35.26 10.86
CA THR A 118 -2.37 35.97 9.59
C THR A 118 -3.70 36.72 9.56
N ARG A 119 -4.77 36.18 10.14
CA ARG A 119 -6.06 36.88 10.29
C ARG A 119 -5.91 38.12 11.15
N GLN A 120 -5.27 38.02 12.30
CA GLN A 120 -5.02 39.20 13.16
C GLN A 120 -4.15 40.24 12.47
N THR A 121 -3.13 39.81 11.72
CA THR A 121 -2.28 40.69 10.94
C THR A 121 -3.08 41.43 9.84
N ASN A 122 -3.94 40.69 9.14
CA ASN A 122 -4.81 41.28 8.10
C ASN A 122 -5.79 42.31 8.66
N GLU A 123 -6.40 41.99 9.80
CA GLU A 123 -7.28 42.95 10.51
C GLU A 123 -6.53 44.23 10.92
N SER A 124 -5.33 44.07 11.51
CA SER A 124 -4.48 45.21 11.89
C SER A 124 -4.07 46.05 10.68
N ARG A 125 -3.76 45.47 9.55
CA ARG A 125 -3.40 46.18 8.31
C ARG A 125 -4.60 46.89 7.67
N LYS A 126 -5.77 46.28 7.72
CA LYS A 126 -7.03 46.94 7.27
C LYS A 126 -7.36 48.14 8.15
N GLU A 127 -7.18 48.02 9.45
CA GLU A 127 -7.40 49.17 10.37
C GLU A 127 -6.33 50.25 10.16
N PHE A 128 -5.08 49.91 9.93
CA PHE A 128 -4.03 50.88 9.57
C PHE A 128 -4.38 51.61 8.27
N LEU A 129 -4.81 50.90 7.23
CA LEU A 129 -5.27 51.50 5.97
C LEU A 129 -6.45 52.46 6.20
N ARG A 130 -7.39 52.09 7.07
CA ARG A 130 -8.52 52.96 7.43
C ARG A 130 -8.03 54.29 8.03
N ILE A 131 -7.07 54.22 8.97
CA ILE A 131 -6.51 55.42 9.64
C ILE A 131 -5.76 56.29 8.63
N ILE A 132 -4.86 55.69 7.83
CA ILE A 132 -4.10 56.44 6.81
C ILE A 132 -5.03 57.09 5.76
N THR A 133 -6.09 56.40 5.35
CA THR A 133 -7.10 56.97 4.42
C THR A 133 -7.83 58.20 5.00
N LEU A 134 -8.12 58.17 6.32
CA LEU A 134 -8.72 59.33 7.00
C LEU A 134 -7.74 60.50 7.05
N ARG A 135 -6.48 60.27 7.40
CA ARG A 135 -5.43 61.32 7.42
C ARG A 135 -5.14 61.91 6.04
N PHE A 136 -5.16 61.05 5.02
CA PHE A 136 -5.02 61.51 3.63
C PHE A 136 -6.17 62.46 3.23
N LYS A 137 -7.41 62.13 3.59
CA LYS A 137 -8.57 63.00 3.34
C LYS A 137 -8.47 64.33 4.06
N GLN A 138 -7.74 64.41 5.17
CA GLN A 138 -7.48 65.62 5.95
C GLN A 138 -6.25 66.40 5.44
N GLY A 139 -5.51 65.84 4.46
CA GLY A 139 -4.29 66.48 3.91
C GLY A 139 -3.06 66.30 4.79
N GLU A 140 -3.08 65.37 5.78
CA GLU A 140 -1.98 65.16 6.73
C GLU A 140 -0.88 64.22 6.23
N VAL A 141 -1.18 63.37 5.25
CA VAL A 141 -0.25 62.39 4.69
C VAL A 141 -0.28 62.42 3.16
N ALA A 142 0.81 61.96 2.53
CA ALA A 142 0.93 61.90 1.07
C ALA A 142 0.12 60.72 0.48
N GLU A 143 -0.25 60.84 -0.78
CA GLU A 143 -0.92 59.76 -1.52
C GLU A 143 -0.09 58.48 -1.56
N LEU A 144 1.24 58.60 -1.60
CA LEU A 144 2.16 57.50 -1.55
C LEU A 144 1.95 56.64 -0.28
N ASP A 145 1.77 57.25 0.87
CA ASP A 145 1.53 56.56 2.14
C ASP A 145 0.23 55.75 2.13
N LYS A 146 -0.82 56.32 1.51
CA LYS A 146 -2.10 55.62 1.32
C LYS A 146 -1.93 54.41 0.40
N LEU A 147 -1.27 54.57 -0.75
CA LEU A 147 -1.01 53.47 -1.69
C LEU A 147 -0.15 52.36 -1.08
N GLN A 148 0.83 52.72 -0.25
CA GLN A 148 1.63 51.71 0.50
C GLN A 148 0.78 50.94 1.50
N ALA A 149 -0.12 51.62 2.24
CA ALA A 149 -1.02 50.95 3.17
C ALA A 149 -2.03 50.05 2.44
N GLU A 150 -2.57 50.46 1.28
CA GLU A 150 -3.41 49.60 0.42
C GLU A 150 -2.68 48.36 -0.04
N ASN A 151 -1.44 48.50 -0.49
CA ASN A 151 -0.61 47.37 -0.94
C ASN A 151 -0.34 46.37 0.19
N LEU A 152 0.00 46.88 1.41
CA LEU A 152 0.20 46.03 2.58
C LEU A 152 -1.06 45.28 3.00
N ALA A 153 -2.23 45.91 2.94
CA ALA A 153 -3.50 45.25 3.25
C ALA A 153 -3.85 44.20 2.19
N ALA A 154 -3.70 44.47 0.91
CA ALA A 154 -3.92 43.53 -0.18
C ALA A 154 -2.98 42.34 -0.11
N ALA A 155 -1.67 42.56 0.16
CA ALA A 155 -0.70 41.50 0.30
C ALA A 155 -1.05 40.54 1.47
N SER A 156 -1.53 41.09 2.60
CA SER A 156 -1.94 40.23 3.74
C SER A 156 -3.20 39.41 3.44
N GLU A 157 -4.10 39.93 2.63
CA GLU A 157 -5.33 39.25 2.22
C GLU A 157 -5.01 38.10 1.26
N VAL A 158 -4.10 38.29 0.30
CA VAL A 158 -3.60 37.22 -0.57
C VAL A 158 -2.97 36.09 0.25
N GLN A 159 -2.17 36.42 1.26
CA GLN A 159 -1.55 35.44 2.15
C GLN A 159 -2.60 34.65 2.95
N LEU A 160 -3.67 35.29 3.41
CA LEU A 160 -4.77 34.66 4.11
C LEU A 160 -5.44 33.56 3.25
N TYR A 161 -5.86 33.94 2.03
CA TYR A 161 -6.49 32.97 1.12
C TYR A 161 -5.54 31.86 0.67
N SER A 162 -4.25 32.15 0.57
CA SER A 162 -3.26 31.11 0.26
C SER A 162 -3.18 30.06 1.37
N LEU A 163 -3.18 30.48 2.65
CA LEU A 163 -3.18 29.56 3.79
C LEU A 163 -4.49 28.75 3.89
N GLU A 164 -5.64 29.38 3.66
CA GLU A 164 -6.92 28.66 3.68
C GLU A 164 -6.97 27.58 2.61
N ARG A 165 -6.44 27.85 1.41
CA ARG A 165 -6.31 26.84 0.36
C ARG A 165 -5.35 25.70 0.74
N GLU A 166 -4.22 26.03 1.39
CA GLU A 166 -3.25 25.04 1.82
C GLU A 166 -3.84 24.10 2.89
N ILE A 167 -4.60 24.64 3.84
CA ILE A 167 -5.35 23.87 4.85
C ILE A 167 -6.29 22.85 4.17
N ILE A 168 -7.09 23.30 3.20
CA ILE A 168 -8.00 22.42 2.47
C ILE A 168 -7.23 21.32 1.73
N ASN A 169 -6.08 21.64 1.13
CA ASN A 169 -5.26 20.66 0.44
C ASN A 169 -4.71 19.58 1.40
N ILE A 170 -4.24 19.97 2.59
CA ILE A 170 -3.77 19.02 3.60
C ILE A 170 -4.93 18.17 4.14
N GLU A 171 -6.10 18.77 4.40
CA GLU A 171 -7.30 17.99 4.79
C GLU A 171 -7.67 16.95 3.74
N ASN A 172 -7.65 17.34 2.46
CA ASN A 172 -7.89 16.41 1.36
C ASN A 172 -6.85 15.28 1.32
N ALA A 173 -5.57 15.59 1.51
CA ALA A 173 -4.51 14.59 1.55
C ALA A 173 -4.72 13.58 2.68
N ILE A 174 -5.09 14.05 3.88
CA ILE A 174 -5.41 13.16 5.01
C ILE A 174 -6.62 12.28 4.68
N ASN A 175 -7.70 12.84 4.12
CA ASN A 175 -8.90 12.08 3.75
C ASN A 175 -8.59 11.00 2.70
N VAL A 176 -7.72 11.29 1.71
CA VAL A 176 -7.24 10.31 0.73
C VAL A 176 -6.48 9.18 1.42
N LEU A 177 -5.58 9.49 2.35
CA LEU A 177 -4.85 8.46 3.10
C LEU A 177 -5.78 7.63 4.00
N LEU A 178 -6.83 8.22 4.56
CA LEU A 178 -7.84 7.48 5.31
C LEU A 178 -8.76 6.64 4.39
N GLY A 179 -8.80 6.95 3.10
CA GLY A 179 -9.66 6.28 2.12
C GLY A 179 -11.14 6.61 2.28
N GLN A 180 -11.45 7.83 2.70
CA GLN A 180 -12.81 8.33 2.90
C GLN A 180 -13.07 9.59 2.05
N PRO A 181 -14.34 9.89 1.72
CA PRO A 181 -14.70 11.14 1.06
C PRO A 181 -14.30 12.34 1.93
N TYR A 182 -14.19 13.53 1.30
CA TYR A 182 -13.86 14.76 2.02
C TYR A 182 -14.73 14.91 3.27
N SER A 183 -14.07 15.10 4.39
CA SER A 183 -14.68 15.47 5.67
C SER A 183 -13.71 16.37 6.43
N PRO A 184 -14.20 17.36 7.19
CA PRO A 184 -13.34 18.17 8.05
C PRO A 184 -12.61 17.29 9.05
N ILE A 185 -11.31 17.50 9.18
CA ILE A 185 -10.49 16.77 10.15
C ILE A 185 -10.69 17.37 11.54
N THR A 186 -11.00 16.53 12.52
CA THR A 186 -11.14 16.96 13.92
C THR A 186 -9.82 17.49 14.45
N ARG A 187 -9.85 18.73 15.01
CA ARG A 187 -8.68 19.37 15.63
C ARG A 187 -8.57 18.95 17.08
N GLY A 188 -7.39 18.47 17.46
CA GLY A 188 -7.03 18.21 18.85
C GLY A 188 -6.35 19.40 19.52
N LEU A 189 -5.43 19.14 20.43
CA LEU A 189 -4.64 20.16 21.13
C LEU A 189 -3.80 20.99 20.16
N LEU A 190 -3.51 22.23 20.49
CA LEU A 190 -2.56 23.08 19.78
C LEU A 190 -1.14 22.49 19.84
N ASN A 191 -0.29 22.80 18.84
CA ASN A 191 1.08 22.26 18.79
C ASN A 191 1.88 22.63 20.06
N ASN A 192 1.72 23.82 20.58
CA ASN A 192 2.38 24.28 21.81
C ASN A 192 1.85 23.62 23.09
N GLN A 193 0.71 22.95 23.05
CA GLN A 193 0.11 22.21 24.17
C GLN A 193 0.41 20.71 24.11
N GLN A 194 0.98 20.24 23.01
CA GLN A 194 1.34 18.83 22.87
C GLN A 194 2.59 18.52 23.68
N GLN A 195 2.52 17.48 24.49
CA GLN A 195 3.67 16.97 25.21
C GLN A 195 4.50 16.11 24.24
N LEU A 196 5.77 16.47 24.08
CA LEU A 196 6.73 15.59 23.40
C LEU A 196 6.87 14.31 24.24
N PRO A 197 6.95 13.12 23.59
CA PRO A 197 7.24 11.89 24.32
C PRO A 197 8.56 12.04 25.05
N LEU A 198 8.55 11.64 26.32
CA LEU A 198 9.71 11.63 27.19
C LEU A 198 10.86 10.87 26.53
N ASP A 199 12.07 11.41 26.66
CA ASP A 199 13.38 10.94 26.23
C ASP A 199 13.41 9.60 25.47
N ILE A 200 13.71 9.68 24.18
CA ILE A 200 14.14 8.51 23.43
C ILE A 200 15.52 8.13 23.99
N PRO A 201 15.68 6.94 24.62
CA PRO A 201 16.95 6.57 25.23
C PRO A 201 18.07 6.55 24.19
N ASN A 202 19.19 7.16 24.53
CA ASN A 202 20.40 7.13 23.72
C ASN A 202 20.94 5.69 23.66
N GLY A 203 21.11 5.17 22.44
CA GLY A 203 21.52 3.78 22.19
C GLY A 203 20.30 2.87 22.06
N LEU A 204 19.91 2.68 20.80
CA LEU A 204 18.87 1.70 20.48
C LEU A 204 19.45 0.30 20.67
N PRO A 205 18.90 -0.55 21.58
CA PRO A 205 19.38 -1.92 21.73
C PRO A 205 19.28 -2.66 20.39
N SER A 206 20.17 -3.61 20.13
CA SER A 206 20.14 -4.50 18.95
C SER A 206 18.78 -5.22 18.80
N GLU A 207 18.05 -5.44 19.90
CA GLU A 207 16.68 -5.96 19.89
C GLU A 207 15.69 -5.16 19.02
N LEU A 208 15.92 -3.87 18.81
CA LEU A 208 15.07 -3.07 17.92
C LEU A 208 15.27 -3.44 16.44
N LEU A 209 16.45 -3.93 16.07
CA LEU A 209 16.67 -4.46 14.72
C LEU A 209 15.79 -5.68 14.48
N GLU A 210 15.61 -6.54 15.48
CA GLU A 210 14.74 -7.71 15.41
C GLU A 210 13.23 -7.35 15.38
N ARG A 211 12.85 -6.14 15.81
CA ARG A 211 11.46 -5.67 15.79
C ARG A 211 11.07 -4.95 14.50
N ARG A 212 12.02 -4.50 13.71
CA ARG A 212 11.77 -3.76 12.48
C ARG A 212 11.19 -4.67 11.38
N PRO A 213 10.02 -4.34 10.83
CA PRO A 213 9.37 -5.19 9.82
C PRO A 213 10.17 -5.30 8.52
N ASP A 214 10.91 -4.26 8.13
CA ASP A 214 11.75 -4.26 6.93
C ASP A 214 12.92 -5.26 7.06
N ILE A 215 13.58 -5.30 8.22
CA ILE A 215 14.67 -6.25 8.50
C ILE A 215 14.12 -7.69 8.56
N ARG A 216 13.02 -7.90 9.27
CA ARG A 216 12.35 -9.21 9.34
C ARG A 216 11.87 -9.70 7.98
N SER A 217 11.35 -8.81 7.14
CA SER A 217 10.98 -9.14 5.77
C SER A 217 12.20 -9.59 4.96
N ALA A 218 13.32 -8.85 5.03
CA ALA A 218 14.56 -9.20 4.34
C ALA A 218 15.16 -10.53 4.84
N GLU A 219 15.12 -10.78 6.14
CA GLU A 219 15.56 -12.06 6.74
C GLU A 219 14.73 -13.24 6.21
N GLN A 220 13.42 -13.09 6.19
CA GLN A 220 12.54 -14.16 5.67
C GLN A 220 12.72 -14.37 4.17
N GLN A 221 12.99 -13.31 3.39
CA GLN A 221 13.36 -13.44 1.99
C GLN A 221 14.68 -14.21 1.81
N LEU A 222 15.68 -13.96 2.66
CA LEU A 222 16.93 -14.72 2.65
C LEU A 222 16.68 -16.21 2.96
N ILE A 223 15.84 -16.52 3.94
CA ILE A 223 15.43 -17.89 4.25
C ILE A 223 14.74 -18.52 3.03
N ALA A 224 13.81 -17.81 2.38
CA ALA A 224 13.12 -18.31 1.20
C ALA A 224 14.10 -18.62 0.06
N GLN A 225 15.07 -17.75 -0.21
CA GLN A 225 16.10 -17.98 -1.22
C GLN A 225 17.03 -19.15 -0.85
N THR A 226 17.37 -19.31 0.42
CA THR A 226 18.16 -20.44 0.90
C THR A 226 17.42 -21.77 0.69
N GLU A 227 16.12 -21.81 0.94
CA GLU A 227 15.30 -23.00 0.67
C GLU A 227 15.21 -23.27 -0.86
N GLN A 228 15.20 -22.23 -1.71
CA GLN A 228 15.27 -22.40 -3.17
C GLN A 228 16.59 -23.04 -3.64
N VAL A 229 17.70 -22.76 -2.96
CA VAL A 229 18.95 -23.50 -3.20
C VAL A 229 18.75 -24.98 -2.90
N GLY A 230 18.05 -25.33 -1.81
CA GLY A 230 17.68 -26.71 -1.49
C GLY A 230 16.86 -27.37 -2.60
N VAL A 231 15.89 -26.66 -3.18
CA VAL A 231 15.13 -27.13 -4.35
C VAL A 231 16.06 -27.43 -5.53
N ALA A 232 16.96 -26.48 -5.86
CA ALA A 232 17.91 -26.63 -6.98
C ALA A 232 18.87 -27.81 -6.79
N VAL A 233 19.34 -28.05 -5.56
CA VAL A 233 20.17 -29.23 -5.21
C VAL A 233 19.35 -30.50 -5.41
N ALA A 234 18.12 -30.57 -4.93
CA ALA A 234 17.26 -31.74 -5.07
C ALA A 234 16.94 -32.08 -6.54
N MET A 235 16.82 -31.07 -7.41
CA MET A 235 16.59 -31.24 -8.87
C MET A 235 17.76 -31.96 -9.60
N ARG A 236 18.92 -32.11 -8.97
CA ARG A 236 20.05 -32.88 -9.54
C ARG A 236 19.82 -34.38 -9.49
N PHE A 237 18.87 -34.84 -8.73
CA PHE A 237 18.53 -36.26 -8.54
C PHE A 237 17.28 -36.62 -9.36
N PRO A 238 17.13 -37.91 -9.76
CA PRO A 238 15.95 -38.34 -10.50
C PRO A 238 14.68 -38.22 -9.65
N SER A 239 13.59 -37.70 -10.26
CA SER A 239 12.27 -37.71 -9.64
C SER A 239 11.60 -39.07 -9.74
N LEU A 240 10.87 -39.46 -8.70
CA LEU A 240 10.05 -40.68 -8.67
C LEU A 240 8.56 -40.26 -8.64
N SER A 241 7.84 -40.61 -9.69
CA SER A 241 6.40 -40.34 -9.82
C SER A 241 5.65 -41.57 -10.32
#